data_72a2f98faf15a1dcdb68660de63bfae2
#
_entry.id   72a2f98faf15a1dcdb68660de63bfae2
#
_cell.length_a   1.000
_cell.length_b   1.000
_cell.length_c   1.000
_cell.angle_alpha   90.00
_cell.angle_beta   90.00
_cell.angle_gamma   90.00
#
_symmetry.space_group_name_H-M   'P 1'
#
loop_
_entity.id
_entity.type
_entity.pdbx_description
1 polymer ?
#
loop_
_entity_poly.entity_id
_entity_poly.type
_entity_poly.pdbx_seq_one_letter_code
_entity_poly.pdbx_strand_id
1 'polypeptide(L)'
;MIKGGTGGGNTKTGLIYEGKVDLATFIAEQKNYTVEGNNVLYKDECVAHVFKKHDFYKYLKTQGINWQDHISKQLLPDNAIYVIVNNTMFILEVKTQNAAGSVDEKLQTCDFKKKQYQKLLFQLNMEVEYIYILDDWFKKPQYKDVLDYIISVGCQYYFNYVPLQKLGLPVPE
;
A
#
# COMPACT_ATOMS: atom_id res chain seq x y z
N MET A 1 -13.13 -15.58 14.07
CA MET A 1 -13.94 -14.60 13.29
C MET A 1 -13.88 -13.28 14.06
N ILE A 2 -13.01 -12.35 13.67
CA ILE A 2 -12.97 -11.01 14.27
C ILE A 2 -14.14 -10.27 13.62
N LYS A 3 -15.20 -9.99 14.38
CA LYS A 3 -16.29 -9.12 13.96
C LYS A 3 -15.68 -7.75 13.67
N GLY A 4 -16.01 -7.18 12.50
CA GLY A 4 -15.52 -5.90 12.06
C GLY A 4 -15.64 -4.85 13.14
N GLY A 5 -14.51 -4.39 13.63
CA GLY A 5 -14.45 -3.20 14.44
C GLY A 5 -14.81 -2.02 13.57
N THR A 6 -15.68 -1.17 14.04
CA THR A 6 -15.87 0.18 13.52
C THR A 6 -14.52 0.86 13.39
N GLY A 7 -14.28 1.43 12.21
CA GLY A 7 -12.97 1.87 11.72
C GLY A 7 -12.05 2.51 12.75
N GLY A 8 -10.76 2.26 12.58
CA GLY A 8 -9.70 2.97 13.28
C GLY A 8 -9.35 2.45 14.67
N GLY A 9 -9.74 1.24 15.02
CA GLY A 9 -9.37 0.67 16.31
C GLY A 9 -7.88 0.32 16.40
N ASN A 10 -7.14 1.00 17.27
CA ASN A 10 -5.86 0.51 17.75
C ASN A 10 -6.12 -0.80 18.47
N THR A 11 -5.63 -1.89 17.90
CA THR A 11 -5.61 -3.16 18.62
C THR A 11 -4.29 -3.29 19.37
N LYS A 12 -4.22 -4.18 20.36
CA LYS A 12 -2.96 -4.53 21.02
C LYS A 12 -1.87 -5.02 20.03
N THR A 13 -2.25 -5.29 18.79
CA THR A 13 -1.40 -5.79 17.70
C THR A 13 -1.01 -4.73 16.66
N GLY A 14 -1.45 -3.47 16.80
CA GLY A 14 -1.07 -2.37 15.92
C GLY A 14 -2.19 -1.76 15.11
N LEU A 15 -1.81 -0.91 14.15
CA LEU A 15 -2.72 -0.24 13.24
C LEU A 15 -3.26 -1.20 12.19
N ILE A 16 -4.59 -1.22 11.99
CA ILE A 16 -5.26 -2.05 10.99
C ILE A 16 -5.83 -1.16 9.89
N TYR A 17 -5.27 -1.22 8.70
CA TYR A 17 -5.73 -0.46 7.55
C TYR A 17 -6.63 -1.31 6.64
N GLU A 18 -7.90 -0.92 6.53
CA GLU A 18 -8.92 -1.64 5.76
C GLU A 18 -9.13 -1.09 4.33
N GLY A 19 -8.50 0.00 3.97
CA GLY A 19 -8.64 0.59 2.64
C GLY A 19 -9.97 1.30 2.36
N LYS A 20 -10.78 1.57 3.39
CA LYS A 20 -12.08 2.22 3.26
C LYS A 20 -11.99 3.74 3.12
N VAL A 21 -10.93 4.32 3.66
CA VAL A 21 -10.55 5.72 3.50
C VAL A 21 -9.14 5.79 2.94
N ASP A 22 -8.66 6.93 2.50
CA ASP A 22 -7.27 7.03 2.09
C ASP A 22 -6.31 6.84 3.28
N LEU A 23 -5.11 6.36 2.99
CA LEU A 23 -4.15 5.97 4.01
C LEU A 23 -3.72 7.13 4.92
N ALA A 24 -3.54 8.33 4.35
CA ALA A 24 -3.15 9.52 5.11
C ALA A 24 -4.23 9.90 6.14
N THR A 25 -5.49 9.90 5.73
CA THR A 25 -6.63 10.16 6.62
C THR A 25 -6.69 9.12 7.74
N PHE A 26 -6.56 7.83 7.41
CA PHE A 26 -6.54 6.77 8.39
C PHE A 26 -5.43 6.94 9.43
N ILE A 27 -4.21 7.25 8.98
CA ILE A 27 -3.05 7.42 9.88
C ILE A 27 -3.23 8.65 10.77
N ALA A 28 -3.75 9.76 10.22
CA ALA A 28 -3.94 11.00 10.98
C ALA A 28 -4.92 10.86 12.15
N GLU A 29 -5.83 9.88 12.10
CA GLU A 29 -6.79 9.59 13.17
C GLU A 29 -6.19 8.72 14.29
N GLN A 30 -4.97 8.22 14.12
CA GLN A 30 -4.35 7.32 15.08
C GLN A 30 -3.60 8.07 16.18
N LYS A 31 -3.63 7.53 17.39
CA LYS A 31 -2.96 8.13 18.56
C LYS A 31 -1.45 8.32 18.28
N ASN A 32 -0.93 9.48 18.64
CA ASN A 32 0.47 9.88 18.47
C ASN A 32 0.92 10.06 17.00
N TYR A 33 0.01 9.93 16.05
CA TYR A 33 0.29 10.23 14.65
C TYR A 33 -0.23 11.61 14.24
N THR A 34 0.54 12.29 13.40
CA THR A 34 0.16 13.52 12.71
C THR A 34 0.56 13.39 11.24
N VAL A 35 -0.26 13.90 10.34
CA VAL A 35 0.06 13.94 8.90
C VAL A 35 0.07 15.41 8.47
N GLU A 36 1.23 15.87 8.00
CA GLU A 36 1.47 17.22 7.51
C GLU A 36 1.86 17.18 6.03
N GLY A 37 0.93 17.53 5.16
CA GLY A 37 1.12 17.32 3.73
C GLY A 37 1.27 15.83 3.43
N ASN A 38 2.43 15.43 2.93
CA ASN A 38 2.76 14.03 2.69
C ASN A 38 3.57 13.38 3.84
N ASN A 39 3.98 14.16 4.84
CA ASN A 39 4.81 13.66 5.94
C ASN A 39 3.96 13.00 7.02
N VAL A 40 4.33 11.80 7.41
CA VAL A 40 3.75 11.07 8.54
C VAL A 40 4.69 11.19 9.71
N LEU A 41 4.21 11.81 10.78
CA LEU A 41 4.96 11.95 12.02
C LEU A 41 4.37 11.03 13.11
N TYR A 42 5.23 10.40 13.88
CA TYR A 42 4.88 9.68 15.10
C TYR A 42 5.65 10.29 16.27
N LYS A 43 4.93 10.83 17.27
CA LYS A 43 5.54 11.56 18.39
C LYS A 43 6.52 12.65 17.89
N ASP A 44 6.07 13.43 16.89
CA ASP A 44 6.81 14.51 16.24
C ASP A 44 8.04 14.11 15.39
N GLU A 45 8.33 12.80 15.28
CA GLU A 45 9.38 12.27 14.41
C GLU A 45 8.80 11.81 13.08
N CYS A 46 9.40 12.24 11.96
CA CYS A 46 8.96 11.81 10.62
C CYS A 46 9.35 10.34 10.40
N VAL A 47 8.36 9.47 10.24
CA VAL A 47 8.55 8.02 10.10
C VAL A 47 8.23 7.52 8.69
N ALA A 48 7.44 8.27 7.92
CA ALA A 48 7.05 7.88 6.57
C ALA A 48 6.58 9.09 5.73
N HIS A 49 6.42 8.84 4.43
CA HIS A 49 5.77 9.75 3.50
C HIS A 49 4.64 9.03 2.77
N VAL A 50 3.46 9.62 2.69
CA VAL A 50 2.28 9.05 2.02
C VAL A 50 1.98 9.78 0.72
N PHE A 51 1.60 9.03 -0.30
CA PHE A 51 1.26 9.57 -1.61
C PHE A 51 0.03 8.85 -2.16
N LYS A 52 -0.78 9.56 -2.94
CA LYS A 52 -1.82 8.95 -3.75
C LYS A 52 -1.85 9.57 -5.15
N LYS A 53 -2.16 8.74 -6.16
CA LYS A 53 -2.33 9.18 -7.54
C LYS A 53 -1.12 10.02 -8.01
N HIS A 54 -1.37 11.24 -8.45
CA HIS A 54 -0.34 12.11 -9.02
C HIS A 54 0.65 12.67 -7.99
N ASP A 55 0.35 12.64 -6.70
CA ASP A 55 1.29 13.12 -5.67
C ASP A 55 2.54 12.26 -5.61
N PHE A 56 2.43 10.98 -5.95
CA PHE A 56 3.59 10.10 -6.12
C PHE A 56 4.56 10.65 -7.18
N TYR A 57 4.06 11.11 -8.32
CA TYR A 57 4.91 11.67 -9.39
C TYR A 57 5.45 13.06 -9.08
N LYS A 58 4.71 13.87 -8.31
CA LYS A 58 5.25 15.13 -7.78
C LYS A 58 6.44 14.86 -6.87
N TYR A 59 6.33 13.86 -6.00
CA TYR A 59 7.45 13.43 -5.16
C TYR A 59 8.66 12.98 -5.99
N LEU A 60 8.48 12.11 -6.99
CA LEU A 60 9.56 11.68 -7.88
C LEU A 60 10.29 12.89 -8.51
N LYS A 61 9.53 13.88 -8.95
CA LYS A 61 10.10 15.12 -9.52
C LYS A 61 10.96 15.87 -8.51
N THR A 62 10.55 15.95 -7.24
CA THR A 62 11.37 16.57 -6.18
C THR A 62 12.65 15.81 -5.91
N GLN A 63 12.69 14.51 -6.21
CA GLN A 63 13.87 13.66 -6.10
C GLN A 63 14.74 13.65 -7.38
N GLY A 64 14.42 14.49 -8.36
CA GLY A 64 15.15 14.58 -9.62
C GLY A 64 14.83 13.45 -10.61
N ILE A 65 13.74 12.71 -10.42
CA ILE A 65 13.34 11.61 -11.29
C ILE A 65 12.28 12.09 -12.28
N ASN A 66 12.63 12.03 -13.57
CA ASN A 66 11.67 12.18 -14.65
C ASN A 66 11.12 10.78 -15.00
N TRP A 67 9.86 10.53 -14.71
CA TRP A 67 9.24 9.22 -14.91
C TRP A 67 9.29 8.74 -16.37
N GLN A 68 9.27 9.66 -17.35
CA GLN A 68 9.29 9.33 -18.79
C GLN A 68 10.60 8.65 -19.23
N ASP A 69 11.68 8.84 -18.46
CA ASP A 69 12.96 8.17 -18.75
C ASP A 69 12.96 6.69 -18.31
N HIS A 70 11.95 6.27 -17.54
CA HIS A 70 11.90 4.94 -16.92
C HIS A 70 10.73 4.09 -17.38
N ILE A 71 9.55 4.69 -17.61
CA ILE A 71 8.32 3.99 -17.98
C ILE A 71 7.59 4.76 -19.09
N SER A 72 6.80 4.05 -19.90
CA SER A 72 6.09 4.63 -21.04
C SER A 72 4.74 5.25 -20.66
N LYS A 73 4.18 4.88 -19.50
CA LYS A 73 2.87 5.34 -19.02
C LYS A 73 2.84 5.35 -17.51
N GLN A 74 2.29 6.41 -16.92
CA GLN A 74 2.09 6.50 -15.48
C GLN A 74 1.11 5.44 -14.97
N LEU A 75 1.48 4.78 -13.87
CA LEU A 75 0.57 4.02 -13.01
C LEU A 75 0.23 4.90 -11.82
N LEU A 76 -1.05 5.05 -11.53
CA LEU A 76 -1.52 5.91 -10.44
C LEU A 76 -1.87 5.04 -9.23
N PRO A 77 -1.03 5.02 -8.18
CA PRO A 77 -1.30 4.21 -7.00
C PRO A 77 -2.53 4.75 -6.25
N ASP A 78 -3.37 3.86 -5.74
CA ASP A 78 -4.45 4.27 -4.85
C ASP A 78 -3.87 4.85 -3.57
N ASN A 79 -2.93 4.14 -2.95
CA ASN A 79 -2.12 4.62 -1.85
C ASN A 79 -0.69 4.10 -2.01
N ALA A 80 0.29 4.94 -1.70
CA ALA A 80 1.69 4.57 -1.58
C ALA A 80 2.25 5.16 -0.28
N ILE A 81 3.11 4.42 0.40
CA ILE A 81 3.79 4.89 1.60
C ILE A 81 5.26 4.49 1.56
N TYR A 82 6.12 5.48 1.66
CA TYR A 82 7.55 5.28 1.86
C TYR A 82 7.84 5.25 3.36
N VAL A 83 8.26 4.10 3.87
CA VAL A 83 8.60 3.92 5.28
C VAL A 83 10.10 4.04 5.45
N ILE A 84 10.52 5.03 6.27
CA ILE A 84 11.91 5.47 6.36
C ILE A 84 12.81 4.39 6.97
N VAL A 85 12.34 3.73 8.04
CA VAL A 85 13.16 2.78 8.82
C VAL A 85 13.66 1.59 7.99
N ASN A 86 12.90 1.13 7.02
CA ASN A 86 13.26 0.00 6.16
C ASN A 86 13.52 0.40 4.70
N ASN A 87 13.52 1.70 4.39
CA ASN A 87 13.78 2.24 3.06
C ASN A 87 12.92 1.60 1.97
N THR A 88 11.64 1.37 2.26
CA THR A 88 10.72 0.65 1.37
C THR A 88 9.53 1.51 0.98
N MET A 89 9.23 1.54 -0.31
CA MET A 89 7.99 2.06 -0.86
C MET A 89 6.95 0.93 -0.96
N PHE A 90 5.91 1.02 -0.17
CA PHE A 90 4.77 0.10 -0.23
C PHE A 90 3.68 0.69 -1.12
N ILE A 91 3.27 -0.06 -2.13
CA ILE A 91 2.13 0.26 -2.97
C ILE A 91 0.94 -0.57 -2.49
N LEU A 92 -0.10 0.09 -2.03
CA LEU A 92 -1.30 -0.57 -1.50
C LEU A 92 -2.46 -0.38 -2.48
N GLU A 93 -3.03 -1.47 -2.93
CA GLU A 93 -4.16 -1.49 -3.87
C GLU A 93 -5.31 -2.32 -3.31
N VAL A 94 -6.47 -1.68 -3.15
CA VAL A 94 -7.68 -2.33 -2.64
C VAL A 94 -8.47 -2.92 -3.80
N LYS A 95 -8.86 -4.18 -3.69
CA LYS A 95 -9.73 -4.87 -4.65
C LYS A 95 -10.93 -5.47 -3.92
N THR A 96 -12.09 -5.05 -4.35
CA THR A 96 -13.38 -5.56 -3.86
C THR A 96 -14.20 -6.09 -5.03
N GLN A 97 -14.99 -7.13 -4.81
CA GLN A 97 -15.88 -7.67 -5.83
C GLN A 97 -17.17 -8.21 -5.22
N ASN A 98 -18.29 -7.91 -5.85
CA ASN A 98 -19.62 -8.37 -5.43
C ASN A 98 -20.25 -9.37 -6.42
N ALA A 99 -19.70 -9.47 -7.64
CA ALA A 99 -20.15 -10.37 -8.70
C ALA A 99 -18.97 -10.75 -9.60
N ALA A 100 -19.04 -11.86 -10.30
CA ALA A 100 -18.02 -12.27 -11.25
C ALA A 100 -17.79 -11.19 -12.32
N GLY A 101 -16.51 -10.90 -12.63
CA GLY A 101 -16.17 -9.86 -13.59
C GLY A 101 -14.66 -9.69 -13.79
N SER A 102 -14.26 -8.65 -14.50
CA SER A 102 -12.88 -8.41 -14.93
C SER A 102 -11.87 -8.12 -13.83
N VAL A 103 -12.29 -8.00 -12.57
CA VAL A 103 -11.38 -7.77 -11.44
C VAL A 103 -10.46 -8.97 -11.23
N ASP A 104 -10.93 -10.19 -11.55
CA ASP A 104 -10.14 -11.42 -11.44
C ASP A 104 -8.85 -11.31 -12.26
N GLU A 105 -8.94 -10.83 -13.49
CA GLU A 105 -7.78 -10.64 -14.38
C GLU A 105 -6.83 -9.54 -13.88
N LYS A 106 -7.35 -8.54 -13.17
CA LYS A 106 -6.54 -7.43 -12.65
C LYS A 106 -5.59 -7.87 -11.54
N LEU A 107 -5.87 -8.95 -10.83
CA LEU A 107 -4.95 -9.52 -9.85
C LEU A 107 -3.68 -10.10 -10.48
N GLN A 108 -3.74 -10.47 -11.77
CA GLN A 108 -2.63 -11.06 -12.51
C GLN A 108 -1.60 -10.03 -12.99
N THR A 109 -1.83 -8.74 -12.74
CA THR A 109 -0.97 -7.65 -13.21
C THR A 109 0.04 -7.15 -12.17
N CYS A 110 0.08 -7.73 -10.99
CA CYS A 110 0.89 -7.23 -9.86
C CYS A 110 2.39 -7.26 -10.14
N ASP A 111 2.91 -8.29 -10.79
CA ASP A 111 4.34 -8.40 -11.14
C ASP A 111 4.76 -7.28 -12.10
N PHE A 112 3.99 -7.04 -13.15
CA PHE A 112 4.25 -5.95 -14.09
C PHE A 112 4.23 -4.59 -13.37
N LYS A 113 3.22 -4.33 -12.55
CA LYS A 113 3.08 -3.07 -11.81
C LYS A 113 4.23 -2.89 -10.82
N LYS A 114 4.57 -3.91 -10.04
CA LYS A 114 5.72 -3.86 -9.12
C LYS A 114 7.00 -3.50 -9.86
N LYS A 115 7.29 -4.15 -10.99
CA LYS A 115 8.47 -3.86 -11.81
C LYS A 115 8.49 -2.43 -12.34
N GLN A 116 7.34 -1.86 -12.71
CA GLN A 116 7.25 -0.46 -13.14
C GLN A 116 7.62 0.50 -12.00
N TYR A 117 7.13 0.27 -10.78
CA TYR A 117 7.51 1.05 -9.62
C TYR A 117 8.99 0.87 -9.25
N GLN A 118 9.53 -0.34 -9.39
CA GLN A 118 10.96 -0.60 -9.20
C GLN A 118 11.83 0.21 -10.16
N LYS A 119 11.45 0.32 -11.44
CA LYS A 119 12.16 1.17 -12.41
C LYS A 119 12.17 2.64 -12.00
N LEU A 120 11.05 3.15 -11.49
CA LEU A 120 10.92 4.54 -11.05
C LEU A 120 11.78 4.85 -9.81
N LEU A 121 11.94 3.88 -8.91
CA LEU A 121 12.56 4.09 -7.60
C LEU A 121 14.00 3.55 -7.51
N PHE A 122 14.49 2.91 -8.57
CA PHE A 122 15.82 2.29 -8.61
C PHE A 122 16.95 3.29 -8.25
N GLN A 123 16.90 4.50 -8.81
CA GLN A 123 17.94 5.51 -8.56
C GLN A 123 17.94 6.02 -7.11
N LEU A 124 16.84 5.85 -6.38
CA LEU A 124 16.73 6.20 -4.96
C LEU A 124 17.15 5.05 -4.04
N ASN A 125 17.56 3.91 -4.60
CA ASN A 125 17.89 2.69 -3.86
C ASN A 125 16.77 2.23 -2.90
N MET A 126 15.52 2.53 -3.24
CA MET A 126 14.37 2.10 -2.45
C MET A 126 13.94 0.69 -2.84
N GLU A 127 13.63 -0.13 -1.85
CA GLU A 127 12.87 -1.35 -2.06
C GLU A 127 11.42 -1.03 -2.40
N VAL A 128 10.78 -1.90 -3.17
CA VAL A 128 9.37 -1.77 -3.54
C VAL A 128 8.62 -3.02 -3.15
N GLU A 129 7.55 -2.85 -2.39
CA GLU A 129 6.58 -3.89 -2.08
C GLU A 129 5.22 -3.55 -2.66
N TYR A 130 4.55 -4.53 -3.27
CA TYR A 130 3.23 -4.38 -3.86
C TYR A 130 2.25 -5.26 -3.12
N ILE A 131 1.20 -4.65 -2.55
CA ILE A 131 0.28 -5.32 -1.63
C ILE A 131 -1.16 -5.10 -2.10
N TYR A 132 -1.89 -6.20 -2.29
CA TYR A 132 -3.34 -6.14 -2.41
C TYR A 132 -4.03 -6.25 -1.06
N ILE A 133 -5.08 -5.45 -0.86
CA ILE A 133 -6.06 -5.62 0.20
C ILE A 133 -7.33 -6.14 -0.49
N LEU A 134 -7.64 -7.41 -0.25
CA LEU A 134 -8.71 -8.15 -0.90
C LEU A 134 -9.90 -8.36 0.05
N ASP A 135 -11.12 -8.29 -0.46
CA ASP A 135 -12.28 -8.67 0.34
C ASP A 135 -12.48 -10.21 0.39
N ASP A 136 -13.50 -10.66 1.12
CA ASP A 136 -13.79 -12.08 1.30
C ASP A 136 -14.22 -12.81 0.02
N TRP A 137 -14.59 -12.08 -1.03
CA TRP A 137 -14.89 -12.66 -2.34
C TRP A 137 -13.73 -13.53 -2.85
N PHE A 138 -12.50 -13.05 -2.65
CA PHE A 138 -11.29 -13.71 -3.15
C PHE A 138 -10.81 -14.89 -2.30
N LYS A 139 -11.52 -15.22 -1.23
CA LYS A 139 -11.28 -16.47 -0.45
C LYS A 139 -11.87 -17.73 -1.10
N LYS A 140 -12.65 -17.56 -2.16
CA LYS A 140 -13.25 -18.69 -2.88
C LYS A 140 -12.17 -19.58 -3.52
N PRO A 141 -12.39 -20.91 -3.57
CA PRO A 141 -11.38 -21.86 -4.09
C PRO A 141 -10.87 -21.57 -5.50
N GLN A 142 -11.69 -20.96 -6.35
CA GLN A 142 -11.33 -20.60 -7.74
C GLN A 142 -10.21 -19.55 -7.83
N TYR A 143 -9.92 -18.82 -6.76
CA TYR A 143 -8.87 -17.81 -6.72
C TYR A 143 -7.52 -18.34 -6.20
N LYS A 144 -7.47 -19.61 -5.80
CA LYS A 144 -6.25 -20.20 -5.24
C LYS A 144 -5.03 -19.99 -6.14
N ASP A 145 -5.15 -20.26 -7.42
CA ASP A 145 -4.02 -20.19 -8.34
C ASP A 145 -3.53 -18.74 -8.53
N VAL A 146 -4.42 -17.76 -8.61
CA VAL A 146 -4.01 -16.36 -8.73
C VAL A 146 -3.40 -15.83 -7.43
N LEU A 147 -3.89 -16.27 -6.27
CA LEU A 147 -3.30 -15.92 -4.97
C LEU A 147 -1.89 -16.53 -4.84
N ASP A 148 -1.71 -17.78 -5.22
CA ASP A 148 -0.39 -18.43 -5.25
C ASP A 148 0.56 -17.71 -6.24
N TYR A 149 0.05 -17.27 -7.40
CA TYR A 149 0.82 -16.48 -8.35
C TYR A 149 1.31 -15.17 -7.76
N ILE A 150 0.46 -14.41 -7.05
CA ILE A 150 0.83 -13.14 -6.41
C ILE A 150 2.05 -13.33 -5.51
N ILE A 151 2.05 -14.37 -4.69
CA ILE A 151 3.18 -14.69 -3.81
C ILE A 151 4.40 -15.13 -4.62
N SER A 152 4.22 -15.95 -5.66
CA SER A 152 5.32 -16.49 -6.49
C SER A 152 6.11 -15.40 -7.20
N VAL A 153 5.50 -14.27 -7.52
CA VAL A 153 6.17 -13.13 -8.19
C VAL A 153 6.65 -12.06 -7.20
N GLY A 154 6.66 -12.37 -5.90
CA GLY A 154 7.17 -11.47 -4.87
C GLY A 154 6.24 -10.31 -4.51
N CYS A 155 4.95 -10.41 -4.84
CA CYS A 155 3.91 -9.51 -4.36
C CYS A 155 3.23 -10.11 -3.12
N GLN A 156 2.38 -9.32 -2.47
CA GLN A 156 1.69 -9.74 -1.24
C GLN A 156 0.20 -9.45 -1.36
N TYR A 157 -0.59 -10.15 -0.56
CA TYR A 157 -1.99 -9.83 -0.34
C TYR A 157 -2.38 -10.04 1.12
N TYR A 158 -3.40 -9.30 1.55
CA TYR A 158 -4.06 -9.45 2.84
C TYR A 158 -5.57 -9.44 2.61
N PHE A 159 -6.31 -10.20 3.39
CA PHE A 159 -7.77 -10.16 3.37
C PHE A 159 -8.28 -9.10 4.33
N ASN A 160 -9.14 -8.22 3.80
CA ASN A 160 -9.88 -7.18 4.48
C ASN A 160 -9.03 -6.04 5.07
N TYR A 161 -7.82 -6.30 5.54
CA TYR A 161 -6.97 -5.29 6.15
C TYR A 161 -5.50 -5.68 6.11
N VAL A 162 -4.63 -4.67 6.18
CA VAL A 162 -3.20 -4.86 6.40
C VAL A 162 -2.79 -4.20 7.72
N PRO A 163 -2.09 -4.91 8.62
CA PRO A 163 -1.51 -4.30 9.81
C PRO A 163 -0.35 -3.39 9.40
N LEU A 164 -0.44 -2.09 9.67
CA LEU A 164 0.61 -1.14 9.28
C LEU A 164 1.94 -1.40 9.98
N GLN A 165 1.91 -2.07 11.13
CA GLN A 165 3.10 -2.59 11.77
C GLN A 165 3.93 -3.51 10.84
N LYS A 166 3.28 -4.27 9.96
CA LYS A 166 3.96 -5.10 8.94
C LYS A 166 4.74 -4.28 7.92
N LEU A 167 4.42 -2.99 7.78
CA LEU A 167 5.15 -2.05 6.93
C LEU A 167 6.32 -1.37 7.69
N GLY A 168 6.45 -1.59 8.99
CA GLY A 168 7.48 -0.96 9.83
C GLY A 168 7.04 0.32 10.52
N LEU A 169 5.76 0.66 10.51
CA LEU A 169 5.24 1.83 11.23
C LEU A 169 5.13 1.55 12.73
N PRO A 170 5.46 2.54 13.60
CA PRO A 170 5.31 2.42 15.04
C PRO A 170 3.87 2.09 15.47
N VAL A 171 3.74 1.24 16.46
CA VAL A 171 2.44 0.94 17.10
C VAL A 171 2.14 2.00 18.15
N PRO A 172 0.96 2.65 18.14
CA PRO A 172 0.55 3.58 19.17
C PRO A 172 0.50 2.90 20.56
N GLU A 173 1.09 3.55 21.53
CA GLU A 173 1.08 3.14 22.94
C GLU A 173 -0.11 3.75 23.69
#